data_d0171a9e427fe50ba6d8155e6cbf5bbc
#
_entry.id   d0171a9e427fe50ba6d8155e6cbf5bbc
#
_cell.length_a   1.000
_cell.length_b   1.000
_cell.length_c   1.000
_cell.angle_alpha   90.00
_cell.angle_beta   90.00
_cell.angle_gamma   90.00
#
_symmetry.space_group_name_H-M   'P 1'
#
loop_
_entity.id
_entity.type
_entity.pdbx_description
1 polymer ?
#
loop_
_entity_poly.entity_id
_entity_poly.type
_entity_poly.pdbx_seq_one_letter_code
_entity_poly.pdbx_strand_id
1 'polypeptide(L)'
;MEYLNLAGRIPLLTAEEELILGRSVQRMQQLLETNPEGPYNREDRAVLHRGRKAKDRMITANMRLVGSVSRKYYRQCDHLSHEDLMQEGTFGLIRAVEKFDPTRGYRFSTYAFWWIRQAMHRAIATYDRSIRLPSNAVERIIKLKAWATARQPQHGIPTLDECAEFLGTDREQVRALMQHMSSVCSLDARVKSSDAERSSLVDLIADTEGATPWEVLEDDSTDNMIAIKSVIPQLPTKQKEVVQLRFFDFFSQKQAGKCLGISPWAVRDLERKAIEQIRIRLEVA
;
A
#
# COMPACT_ATOMS: atom_id res chain seq x y z
N MET A 1 -4.80 -15.92 -22.78
CA MET A 1 -5.62 -16.92 -23.53
C MET A 1 -4.79 -17.93 -24.32
N GLU A 2 -3.64 -17.56 -24.87
CA GLU A 2 -2.76 -18.48 -25.63
C GLU A 2 -2.26 -19.68 -24.84
N TYR A 3 -1.91 -19.52 -23.57
CA TYR A 3 -1.45 -20.60 -22.69
C TYR A 3 -2.46 -21.74 -22.54
N LEU A 4 -3.76 -21.44 -22.46
CA LEU A 4 -4.80 -22.47 -22.36
C LEU A 4 -4.98 -23.24 -23.67
N ASN A 5 -4.78 -22.59 -24.82
CA ASN A 5 -4.80 -23.21 -26.11
C ASN A 5 -3.61 -24.18 -26.30
N LEU A 6 -2.42 -23.77 -25.83
CA LEU A 6 -1.24 -24.65 -25.82
C LEU A 6 -1.43 -25.85 -24.89
N ALA A 7 -1.95 -25.60 -23.66
CA ALA A 7 -2.26 -26.67 -22.70
C ALA A 7 -3.31 -27.65 -23.24
N GLY A 8 -4.23 -27.20 -24.11
CA GLY A 8 -5.23 -28.04 -24.75
C GLY A 8 -4.66 -29.08 -25.72
N ARG A 9 -3.48 -28.83 -26.28
CA ARG A 9 -2.80 -29.74 -27.21
C ARG A 9 -2.06 -30.90 -26.52
N ILE A 10 -1.82 -30.80 -25.23
CA ILE A 10 -1.09 -31.80 -24.45
C ILE A 10 -2.07 -32.88 -24.00
N PRO A 11 -1.83 -34.15 -24.31
CA PRO A 11 -2.70 -35.24 -23.91
C PRO A 11 -2.69 -35.39 -22.35
N LEU A 12 -3.86 -35.71 -21.82
CA LEU A 12 -4.02 -36.02 -20.39
C LEU A 12 -3.30 -37.32 -20.06
N LEU A 13 -2.83 -37.42 -18.81
CA LEU A 13 -2.18 -38.61 -18.30
C LEU A 13 -3.21 -39.68 -17.92
N THR A 14 -2.88 -40.91 -18.20
CA THR A 14 -3.60 -42.10 -17.68
C THR A 14 -3.22 -42.33 -16.23
N ALA A 15 -4.02 -43.10 -15.48
CA ALA A 15 -3.73 -43.43 -14.11
C ALA A 15 -2.38 -44.16 -13.92
N GLU A 16 -2.03 -45.02 -14.90
CA GLU A 16 -0.75 -45.72 -14.91
C GLU A 16 0.44 -44.78 -15.14
N GLU A 17 0.28 -43.85 -16.08
CA GLU A 17 1.30 -42.80 -16.31
C GLU A 17 1.49 -41.91 -15.10
N GLU A 18 0.41 -41.52 -14.38
CA GLU A 18 0.50 -40.76 -13.12
C GLU A 18 1.33 -41.51 -12.07
N LEU A 19 1.15 -42.83 -11.96
CA LEU A 19 1.92 -43.67 -11.03
C LEU A 19 3.41 -43.75 -11.40
N ILE A 20 3.73 -43.99 -12.68
CA ILE A 20 5.12 -44.14 -13.16
C ILE A 20 5.87 -42.79 -12.99
N LEU A 21 5.25 -41.70 -13.43
CA LEU A 21 5.83 -40.37 -13.31
C LEU A 21 5.95 -39.93 -11.85
N GLY A 22 4.93 -40.17 -11.04
CA GLY A 22 4.94 -39.86 -9.62
C GLY A 22 6.08 -40.59 -8.87
N ARG A 23 6.28 -41.89 -9.11
CA ARG A 23 7.42 -42.63 -8.56
C ARG A 23 8.77 -42.06 -8.98
N SER A 24 8.88 -41.62 -10.23
CA SER A 24 10.13 -41.00 -10.73
C SER A 24 10.42 -39.66 -10.05
N VAL A 25 9.40 -38.84 -9.79
CA VAL A 25 9.51 -37.60 -9.05
C VAL A 25 9.84 -37.87 -7.59
N GLN A 26 9.15 -38.81 -6.95
CA GLN A 26 9.39 -39.19 -5.55
C GLN A 26 10.84 -39.66 -5.34
N ARG A 27 11.36 -40.51 -6.23
CA ARG A 27 12.75 -40.96 -6.17
C ARG A 27 13.75 -39.83 -6.32
N MET A 28 13.46 -38.85 -7.17
CA MET A 28 14.27 -37.65 -7.31
C MET A 28 14.27 -36.82 -6.00
N GLN A 29 13.10 -36.62 -5.36
CA GLN A 29 12.99 -35.87 -4.12
C GLN A 29 13.76 -36.55 -2.98
N GLN A 30 13.61 -37.86 -2.84
CA GLN A 30 14.36 -38.63 -1.85
C GLN A 30 15.87 -38.49 -2.02
N LEU A 31 16.36 -38.50 -3.28
CA LEU A 31 17.78 -38.29 -3.56
C LEU A 31 18.25 -36.89 -3.18
N LEU A 32 17.45 -35.87 -3.46
CA LEU A 32 17.74 -34.48 -3.09
C LEU A 32 17.71 -34.25 -1.58
N GLU A 33 16.82 -34.92 -0.85
CA GLU A 33 16.75 -34.86 0.60
C GLU A 33 17.93 -35.57 1.26
N THR A 34 18.39 -36.71 0.69
CA THR A 34 19.48 -37.50 1.22
C THR A 34 20.85 -36.84 0.94
N ASN A 35 21.01 -36.20 -0.20
CA ASN A 35 22.27 -35.57 -0.61
C ASN A 35 22.01 -34.21 -1.30
N PRO A 36 21.67 -33.16 -0.52
CA PRO A 36 21.27 -31.85 -1.07
C PRO A 36 22.40 -31.11 -1.81
N GLU A 37 23.65 -31.29 -1.40
CA GLU A 37 24.79 -30.54 -1.93
C GLU A 37 25.64 -31.34 -2.95
N GLY A 38 25.36 -32.64 -3.14
CA GLY A 38 26.19 -33.52 -3.97
C GLY A 38 27.50 -33.97 -3.29
N PRO A 39 28.42 -34.59 -3.99
CA PRO A 39 28.49 -34.87 -5.41
C PRO A 39 27.58 -35.98 -5.89
N TYR A 40 26.97 -35.83 -7.08
CA TYR A 40 26.11 -36.85 -7.67
C TYR A 40 26.90 -37.76 -8.62
N ASN A 41 26.73 -39.06 -8.42
CA ASN A 41 27.27 -40.08 -9.29
C ASN A 41 26.55 -40.08 -10.67
N ARG A 42 27.06 -40.82 -11.64
CA ARG A 42 26.44 -40.94 -12.97
C ARG A 42 24.99 -41.46 -12.88
N GLU A 43 24.72 -42.40 -11.98
CA GLU A 43 23.40 -42.97 -11.74
C GLU A 43 22.47 -41.93 -11.12
N ASP A 44 22.93 -41.19 -10.13
CA ASP A 44 22.16 -40.13 -9.46
C ASP A 44 21.77 -39.04 -10.46
N ARG A 45 22.69 -38.64 -11.33
CA ARG A 45 22.41 -37.67 -12.41
C ARG A 45 21.33 -38.18 -13.37
N ALA A 46 21.32 -39.47 -13.67
CA ALA A 46 20.31 -40.09 -14.51
C ALA A 46 18.93 -40.13 -13.79
N VAL A 47 18.90 -40.33 -12.47
CA VAL A 47 17.66 -40.27 -11.66
C VAL A 47 17.14 -38.82 -11.61
N LEU A 48 18.01 -37.85 -11.35
CA LEU A 48 17.63 -36.43 -11.34
C LEU A 48 17.10 -35.96 -12.69
N HIS A 49 17.73 -36.36 -13.79
CA HIS A 49 17.28 -36.01 -15.14
C HIS A 49 15.90 -36.59 -15.44
N ARG A 50 15.71 -37.90 -15.15
CA ARG A 50 14.41 -38.57 -15.34
C ARG A 50 13.33 -37.96 -14.46
N GLY A 51 13.65 -37.67 -13.20
CA GLY A 51 12.73 -37.05 -12.26
C GLY A 51 12.29 -35.65 -12.70
N ARG A 52 13.21 -34.82 -13.17
CA ARG A 52 12.89 -33.48 -13.72
C ARG A 52 11.96 -33.59 -14.94
N LYS A 53 12.30 -34.46 -15.90
CA LYS A 53 11.46 -34.70 -17.10
C LYS A 53 10.07 -35.20 -16.71
N ALA A 54 9.97 -36.09 -15.71
CA ALA A 54 8.70 -36.59 -15.20
C ALA A 54 7.89 -35.47 -14.51
N LYS A 55 8.54 -34.63 -13.72
CA LYS A 55 7.93 -33.46 -13.07
C LYS A 55 7.35 -32.51 -14.13
N ASP A 56 8.13 -32.13 -15.13
CA ASP A 56 7.71 -31.24 -16.22
C ASP A 56 6.51 -31.83 -17.00
N ARG A 57 6.53 -33.14 -17.28
CA ARG A 57 5.43 -33.82 -17.95
C ARG A 57 4.15 -33.82 -17.09
N MET A 58 4.25 -34.04 -15.77
CA MET A 58 3.11 -33.99 -14.87
C MET A 58 2.53 -32.58 -14.77
N ILE A 59 3.37 -31.54 -14.70
CA ILE A 59 2.93 -30.15 -14.65
C ILE A 59 2.21 -29.79 -15.95
N THR A 60 2.85 -29.99 -17.11
CA THR A 60 2.31 -29.58 -18.40
C THR A 60 0.99 -30.29 -18.75
N ALA A 61 0.87 -31.56 -18.46
CA ALA A 61 -0.35 -32.34 -18.71
C ALA A 61 -1.53 -31.90 -17.83
N ASN A 62 -1.25 -31.30 -16.66
CA ASN A 62 -2.29 -30.88 -15.69
C ASN A 62 -2.56 -29.36 -15.68
N MET A 63 -1.97 -28.58 -16.61
CA MET A 63 -2.23 -27.13 -16.70
C MET A 63 -3.71 -26.79 -16.94
N ARG A 64 -4.44 -27.68 -17.62
CA ARG A 64 -5.90 -27.54 -17.82
C ARG A 64 -6.67 -27.52 -16.50
N LEU A 65 -6.21 -28.28 -15.49
CA LEU A 65 -6.80 -28.28 -14.17
C LEU A 65 -6.62 -26.91 -13.49
N VAL A 66 -5.42 -26.31 -13.59
CA VAL A 66 -5.18 -24.94 -13.10
C VAL A 66 -6.14 -23.95 -13.74
N GLY A 67 -6.29 -23.98 -15.07
CA GLY A 67 -7.21 -23.11 -15.79
C GLY A 67 -8.69 -23.30 -15.40
N SER A 68 -9.11 -24.52 -15.08
CA SER A 68 -10.48 -24.80 -14.62
C SER A 68 -10.75 -24.22 -13.23
N VAL A 69 -9.78 -24.31 -12.33
CA VAL A 69 -9.86 -23.78 -10.97
C VAL A 69 -9.78 -22.26 -11.00
N SER A 70 -8.86 -21.67 -11.77
CA SER A 70 -8.67 -20.21 -11.83
C SER A 70 -9.92 -19.45 -12.29
N ARG A 71 -10.67 -19.99 -13.26
CA ARG A 71 -11.94 -19.40 -13.73
C ARG A 71 -12.95 -19.20 -12.62
N LYS A 72 -12.98 -20.10 -11.64
CA LYS A 72 -13.92 -20.02 -10.51
C LYS A 72 -13.54 -18.92 -9.57
N TYR A 73 -12.25 -18.71 -9.33
CA TYR A 73 -11.74 -17.73 -8.35
C TYR A 73 -11.49 -16.36 -8.94
N TYR A 74 -11.19 -16.24 -10.23
CA TYR A 74 -10.97 -14.97 -10.92
C TYR A 74 -12.13 -13.96 -10.76
N ARG A 75 -13.38 -14.44 -10.68
CA ARG A 75 -14.55 -13.57 -10.45
C ARG A 75 -14.57 -12.89 -9.09
N GLN A 76 -13.71 -13.29 -8.18
CA GLN A 76 -13.59 -12.75 -6.82
C GLN A 76 -12.41 -11.77 -6.71
N CYS A 77 -11.61 -11.63 -7.76
CA CYS A 77 -10.46 -10.74 -7.81
C CYS A 77 -10.88 -9.35 -8.29
N ASP A 78 -10.37 -8.32 -7.60
CA ASP A 78 -10.62 -6.92 -7.95
C ASP A 78 -9.48 -6.35 -8.82
N HIS A 79 -8.22 -6.72 -8.53
CA HIS A 79 -7.03 -6.18 -9.20
C HIS A 79 -6.11 -7.26 -9.80
N LEU A 80 -6.20 -8.49 -9.34
CA LEU A 80 -5.35 -9.58 -9.82
C LEU A 80 -5.78 -10.02 -11.23
N SER A 81 -4.84 -10.07 -12.18
CA SER A 81 -5.14 -10.56 -13.52
C SER A 81 -5.40 -12.07 -13.53
N HIS A 82 -6.13 -12.56 -14.54
CA HIS A 82 -6.36 -14.01 -14.69
C HIS A 82 -5.06 -14.78 -14.92
N GLU A 83 -4.11 -14.17 -15.62
CA GLU A 83 -2.80 -14.73 -15.88
C GLU A 83 -1.98 -14.87 -14.59
N ASP A 84 -1.97 -13.84 -13.73
CA ASP A 84 -1.28 -13.89 -12.45
C ASP A 84 -1.85 -14.98 -11.55
N LEU A 85 -3.19 -15.06 -11.48
CA LEU A 85 -3.86 -16.10 -10.72
C LEU A 85 -3.54 -17.51 -11.22
N MET A 86 -3.41 -17.67 -12.54
CA MET A 86 -2.97 -18.93 -13.15
C MET A 86 -1.52 -19.27 -12.79
N GLN A 87 -0.62 -18.29 -12.78
CA GLN A 87 0.78 -18.51 -12.37
C GLN A 87 0.86 -18.96 -10.91
N GLU A 88 0.15 -18.28 -10.02
CA GLU A 88 0.08 -18.68 -8.61
C GLU A 88 -0.50 -20.10 -8.44
N GLY A 89 -1.54 -20.43 -9.18
CA GLY A 89 -2.09 -21.78 -9.22
C GLY A 89 -1.09 -22.81 -9.74
N THR A 90 -0.23 -22.43 -10.69
CA THR A 90 0.83 -23.27 -11.21
C THR A 90 1.90 -23.56 -10.15
N PHE A 91 2.26 -22.58 -9.33
CA PHE A 91 3.12 -22.85 -8.16
C PHE A 91 2.49 -23.84 -7.17
N GLY A 92 1.17 -23.77 -6.99
CA GLY A 92 0.43 -24.78 -6.24
C GLY A 92 0.51 -26.16 -6.87
N LEU A 93 0.35 -26.27 -8.20
CA LEU A 93 0.47 -27.51 -8.95
C LEU A 93 1.90 -28.10 -8.84
N ILE A 94 2.94 -27.27 -8.95
CA ILE A 94 4.34 -27.70 -8.79
C ILE A 94 4.55 -28.35 -7.42
N ARG A 95 4.06 -27.72 -6.35
CA ARG A 95 4.15 -28.28 -4.98
C ARG A 95 3.34 -29.58 -4.84
N ALA A 96 2.18 -29.66 -5.51
CA ALA A 96 1.40 -30.90 -5.54
C ALA A 96 2.16 -32.04 -6.19
N VAL A 97 2.84 -31.80 -7.33
CA VAL A 97 3.67 -32.81 -8.00
C VAL A 97 4.83 -33.27 -7.13
N GLU A 98 5.50 -32.34 -6.43
CA GLU A 98 6.61 -32.66 -5.55
C GLU A 98 6.20 -33.52 -4.34
N LYS A 99 5.00 -33.30 -3.81
CA LYS A 99 4.49 -33.98 -2.61
C LYS A 99 3.53 -35.13 -2.89
N PHE A 100 3.31 -35.43 -4.18
CA PHE A 100 2.39 -36.49 -4.56
C PHE A 100 2.94 -37.87 -4.21
N ASP A 101 2.13 -38.63 -3.46
CA ASP A 101 2.40 -40.03 -3.13
C ASP A 101 1.54 -40.96 -3.99
N PRO A 102 2.14 -41.61 -5.03
CA PRO A 102 1.40 -42.49 -5.93
C PRO A 102 0.93 -43.79 -5.26
N THR A 103 1.40 -44.13 -4.05
CA THR A 103 1.02 -45.37 -3.37
C THR A 103 -0.35 -45.33 -2.71
N ARG A 104 -0.90 -44.12 -2.50
CA ARG A 104 -2.19 -43.90 -1.83
C ARG A 104 -3.43 -44.23 -2.66
N GLY A 105 -3.29 -44.56 -3.92
CA GLY A 105 -4.39 -44.99 -4.79
C GLY A 105 -5.36 -43.93 -5.27
N TYR A 106 -5.15 -42.67 -4.91
CA TYR A 106 -5.97 -41.53 -5.39
C TYR A 106 -5.43 -40.96 -6.72
N ARG A 107 -6.33 -40.43 -7.55
CA ARG A 107 -5.94 -39.70 -8.75
C ARG A 107 -5.18 -38.44 -8.39
N PHE A 108 -4.17 -38.12 -9.19
CA PHE A 108 -3.37 -36.90 -8.99
C PHE A 108 -4.23 -35.62 -8.97
N SER A 109 -5.23 -35.53 -9.86
CA SER A 109 -6.11 -34.36 -9.94
C SER A 109 -6.84 -34.05 -8.62
N THR A 110 -7.27 -35.08 -7.87
CA THR A 110 -7.95 -34.92 -6.57
C THR A 110 -7.02 -34.29 -5.52
N TYR A 111 -5.76 -34.72 -5.52
CA TYR A 111 -4.74 -34.17 -4.61
C TYR A 111 -4.29 -32.77 -5.03
N ALA A 112 -4.01 -32.56 -6.31
CA ALA A 112 -3.53 -31.30 -6.86
C ALA A 112 -4.56 -30.17 -6.71
N PHE A 113 -5.85 -30.46 -6.80
CA PHE A 113 -6.92 -29.48 -6.64
C PHE A 113 -6.79 -28.66 -5.34
N TRP A 114 -6.47 -29.29 -4.22
CA TRP A 114 -6.32 -28.62 -2.92
C TRP A 114 -5.11 -27.70 -2.87
N TRP A 115 -3.99 -28.10 -3.46
CA TRP A 115 -2.79 -27.28 -3.53
C TRP A 115 -2.97 -26.05 -4.45
N ILE A 116 -3.58 -26.27 -5.60
CA ILE A 116 -3.90 -25.20 -6.55
C ILE A 116 -4.84 -24.19 -5.89
N ARG A 117 -5.90 -24.69 -5.27
CA ARG A 117 -6.87 -23.84 -4.56
C ARG A 117 -6.21 -23.05 -3.44
N GLN A 118 -5.39 -23.68 -2.64
CA GLN A 118 -4.68 -23.04 -1.52
C GLN A 118 -3.75 -21.94 -2.01
N ALA A 119 -3.00 -22.20 -3.09
CA ALA A 119 -2.10 -21.22 -3.67
C ALA A 119 -2.88 -19.98 -4.20
N MET A 120 -3.98 -20.21 -4.93
CA MET A 120 -4.83 -19.13 -5.44
C MET A 120 -5.47 -18.31 -4.32
N HIS A 121 -6.01 -18.94 -3.29
CA HIS A 121 -6.56 -18.22 -2.13
C HIS A 121 -5.51 -17.36 -1.44
N ARG A 122 -4.30 -17.90 -1.28
CA ARG A 122 -3.19 -17.14 -0.68
C ARG A 122 -2.79 -15.95 -1.56
N ALA A 123 -2.74 -16.14 -2.88
CA ALA A 123 -2.43 -15.08 -3.83
C ALA A 123 -3.47 -13.95 -3.79
N ILE A 124 -4.77 -14.28 -3.81
CA ILE A 124 -5.85 -13.32 -3.68
C ILE A 124 -5.73 -12.53 -2.36
N ALA A 125 -5.52 -13.23 -1.24
CA ALA A 125 -5.38 -12.55 0.06
C ALA A 125 -4.15 -11.64 0.15
N THR A 126 -3.09 -11.90 -0.64
CA THR A 126 -1.80 -11.20 -0.55
C THR A 126 -1.67 -10.07 -1.57
N TYR A 127 -2.13 -10.30 -2.81
CA TYR A 127 -1.81 -9.46 -3.98
C TYR A 127 -3.02 -8.77 -4.61
N ASP A 128 -4.26 -9.20 -4.29
CA ASP A 128 -5.45 -8.62 -4.94
C ASP A 128 -5.79 -7.20 -4.48
N ARG A 129 -5.13 -6.67 -3.46
CA ARG A 129 -5.40 -5.33 -2.93
C ARG A 129 -4.17 -4.44 -3.02
N SER A 130 -4.36 -3.19 -3.45
CA SER A 130 -3.29 -2.16 -3.43
C SER A 130 -2.79 -1.91 -2.01
N ILE A 131 -3.69 -1.88 -1.02
CA ILE A 131 -3.34 -1.84 0.40
C ILE A 131 -3.52 -3.24 0.98
N ARG A 132 -2.39 -3.89 1.29
CA ARG A 132 -2.38 -5.25 1.81
C ARG A 132 -3.05 -5.35 3.18
N LEU A 133 -3.94 -6.35 3.34
CA LEU A 133 -4.55 -6.71 4.62
C LEU A 133 -3.99 -8.04 5.15
N PRO A 134 -3.99 -8.24 6.48
CA PRO A 134 -3.71 -9.54 7.07
C PRO A 134 -4.71 -10.60 6.57
N SER A 135 -4.26 -11.85 6.37
CA SER A 135 -5.10 -12.95 5.86
C SER A 135 -6.37 -13.18 6.69
N ASN A 136 -6.26 -13.06 8.01
CA ASN A 136 -7.40 -13.19 8.92
C ASN A 136 -8.49 -12.12 8.67
N ALA A 137 -8.08 -10.89 8.35
CA ALA A 137 -9.02 -9.81 8.02
C ALA A 137 -9.71 -10.09 6.68
N VAL A 138 -8.94 -10.54 5.67
CA VAL A 138 -9.49 -10.89 4.35
C VAL A 138 -10.51 -12.03 4.47
N GLU A 139 -10.21 -13.08 5.24
CA GLU A 139 -11.15 -14.19 5.47
C GLU A 139 -12.45 -13.73 6.14
N ARG A 140 -12.34 -12.86 7.15
CA ARG A 140 -13.51 -12.27 7.83
C ARG A 140 -14.35 -11.42 6.87
N ILE A 141 -13.70 -10.62 6.01
CA ILE A 141 -14.38 -9.80 4.99
C ILE A 141 -15.12 -10.70 4.00
N ILE A 142 -14.48 -11.76 3.49
CA ILE A 142 -15.09 -12.71 2.55
C ILE A 142 -16.31 -13.39 3.19
N LYS A 143 -16.18 -13.87 4.44
CA LYS A 143 -17.27 -14.49 5.18
C LYS A 143 -18.44 -13.51 5.38
N LEU A 144 -18.13 -12.27 5.78
CA LEU A 144 -19.14 -11.23 6.00
C LEU A 144 -19.86 -10.86 4.70
N LYS A 145 -19.14 -10.65 3.59
CA LYS A 145 -19.73 -10.38 2.28
C LYS A 145 -20.65 -11.52 1.82
N ALA A 146 -20.20 -12.77 1.94
CA ALA A 146 -20.99 -13.94 1.55
C ALA A 146 -22.27 -14.06 2.38
N TRP A 147 -22.19 -13.87 3.70
CA TRP A 147 -23.33 -13.90 4.60
C TRP A 147 -24.30 -12.76 4.33
N ALA A 148 -23.82 -11.51 4.16
CA ALA A 148 -24.65 -10.37 3.85
C ALA A 148 -25.39 -10.53 2.52
N THR A 149 -24.70 -11.04 1.47
CA THR A 149 -25.30 -11.29 0.15
C THR A 149 -26.39 -12.36 0.23
N ALA A 150 -26.18 -13.45 0.98
CA ALA A 150 -27.15 -14.51 1.15
C ALA A 150 -28.39 -14.05 1.92
N ARG A 151 -28.24 -13.11 2.85
CA ARG A 151 -29.35 -12.57 3.69
C ARG A 151 -30.15 -11.47 2.99
N GLN A 152 -29.51 -10.68 2.13
CA GLN A 152 -30.09 -9.48 1.52
C GLN A 152 -31.49 -9.68 0.91
N PRO A 153 -31.81 -10.79 0.22
CA PRO A 153 -33.14 -10.98 -0.38
C PRO A 153 -34.28 -11.07 0.64
N GLN A 154 -33.95 -11.48 1.88
CA GLN A 154 -34.99 -11.75 2.91
C GLN A 154 -35.07 -10.68 4.00
N HIS A 155 -33.92 -10.08 4.38
CA HIS A 155 -33.82 -9.25 5.59
C HIS A 155 -33.17 -7.88 5.35
N GLY A 156 -32.83 -7.54 4.11
CA GLY A 156 -32.18 -6.26 3.76
C GLY A 156 -30.71 -6.16 4.16
N ILE A 157 -30.22 -4.93 4.29
CA ILE A 157 -28.81 -4.66 4.64
C ILE A 157 -28.60 -4.93 6.13
N PRO A 158 -27.62 -5.78 6.53
CA PRO A 158 -27.38 -6.11 7.93
C PRO A 158 -26.88 -4.90 8.73
N THR A 159 -27.31 -4.81 9.99
CA THR A 159 -26.80 -3.82 10.93
C THR A 159 -25.43 -4.19 11.47
N LEU A 160 -24.71 -3.22 12.08
CA LEU A 160 -23.39 -3.47 12.68
C LEU A 160 -23.46 -4.52 13.79
N ASP A 161 -24.54 -4.52 14.57
CA ASP A 161 -24.72 -5.45 15.68
C ASP A 161 -24.93 -6.89 15.19
N GLU A 162 -25.72 -7.07 14.15
CA GLU A 162 -25.91 -8.38 13.50
C GLU A 162 -24.60 -8.90 12.86
N CYS A 163 -23.79 -8.01 12.28
CA CYS A 163 -22.47 -8.38 11.75
C CYS A 163 -21.51 -8.79 12.88
N ALA A 164 -21.57 -8.12 14.04
CA ALA A 164 -20.76 -8.44 15.20
C ALA A 164 -21.14 -9.80 15.79
N GLU A 165 -22.43 -10.07 15.90
CA GLU A 165 -22.95 -11.36 16.34
C GLU A 165 -22.54 -12.50 15.40
N PHE A 166 -22.67 -12.30 14.08
CA PHE A 166 -22.27 -13.30 13.08
C PHE A 166 -20.77 -13.62 13.12
N LEU A 167 -19.91 -12.61 13.30
CA LEU A 167 -18.45 -12.81 13.36
C LEU A 167 -17.94 -13.20 14.75
N GLY A 168 -18.79 -13.12 15.79
CA GLY A 168 -18.39 -13.34 17.19
C GLY A 168 -17.33 -12.33 17.66
N THR A 169 -17.44 -11.07 17.21
CA THR A 169 -16.46 -10.01 17.47
C THR A 169 -17.17 -8.75 17.98
N ASP A 170 -16.40 -7.83 18.56
CA ASP A 170 -16.92 -6.56 19.04
C ASP A 170 -17.32 -5.62 17.88
N ARG A 171 -18.29 -4.75 18.16
CA ARG A 171 -18.82 -3.75 17.21
C ARG A 171 -17.75 -2.82 16.64
N GLU A 172 -16.76 -2.43 17.45
CA GLU A 172 -15.66 -1.58 16.99
C GLU A 172 -14.76 -2.32 15.99
N GLN A 173 -14.50 -3.59 16.23
CA GLN A 173 -13.72 -4.43 15.31
C GLN A 173 -14.45 -4.60 13.96
N VAL A 174 -15.77 -4.74 13.97
CA VAL A 174 -16.56 -4.80 12.73
C VAL A 174 -16.53 -3.46 12.00
N ARG A 175 -16.60 -2.34 12.71
CA ARG A 175 -16.50 -1.00 12.11
C ARG A 175 -15.12 -0.81 11.43
N ALA A 176 -14.04 -1.16 12.11
CA ALA A 176 -12.70 -1.13 11.54
C ALA A 176 -12.58 -2.04 10.31
N LEU A 177 -13.16 -3.26 10.38
CA LEU A 177 -13.18 -4.18 9.25
C LEU A 177 -13.94 -3.61 8.04
N MET A 178 -15.07 -2.92 8.28
CA MET A 178 -15.86 -2.27 7.22
C MET A 178 -15.09 -1.10 6.55
N GLN A 179 -14.30 -0.33 7.31
CA GLN A 179 -13.42 0.69 6.73
C GLN A 179 -12.41 0.09 5.74
N HIS A 180 -11.89 -1.11 6.05
CA HIS A 180 -11.00 -1.83 5.15
C HIS A 180 -11.70 -2.50 3.96
N MET A 181 -13.03 -2.53 3.92
CA MET A 181 -13.79 -3.04 2.76
C MET A 181 -13.88 -2.03 1.62
N SER A 182 -13.58 -0.76 1.87
CA SER A 182 -13.60 0.29 0.85
C SER A 182 -12.61 -0.03 -0.27
N SER A 183 -13.06 0.15 -1.50
CA SER A 183 -12.20 0.04 -2.68
C SER A 183 -11.35 1.31 -2.83
N VAL A 184 -10.11 1.14 -3.23
CA VAL A 184 -9.23 2.25 -3.61
C VAL A 184 -9.61 2.69 -5.03
N CYS A 185 -9.78 3.99 -5.26
CA CYS A 185 -10.00 4.55 -6.59
C CYS A 185 -8.76 5.29 -7.09
N SER A 186 -8.59 5.35 -8.40
CA SER A 186 -7.50 6.11 -9.01
C SER A 186 -7.75 7.61 -8.86
N LEU A 187 -6.75 8.36 -8.44
CA LEU A 187 -6.78 9.82 -8.42
C LEU A 187 -6.80 10.43 -9.84
N ASP A 188 -6.31 9.69 -10.83
CA ASP A 188 -6.36 10.10 -12.24
C ASP A 188 -7.73 9.81 -12.89
N ALA A 189 -8.67 9.22 -12.13
CA ALA A 189 -10.01 8.97 -12.64
C ALA A 189 -10.70 10.30 -12.99
N ARG A 190 -11.27 10.36 -14.21
CA ARG A 190 -11.97 11.53 -14.68
C ARG A 190 -13.30 11.72 -13.95
N VAL A 191 -13.57 12.95 -13.54
CA VAL A 191 -14.84 13.32 -12.92
C VAL A 191 -15.89 13.53 -14.00
N LYS A 192 -17.02 12.83 -13.89
CA LYS A 192 -18.17 13.01 -14.78
C LYS A 192 -18.98 14.22 -14.32
N SER A 193 -18.54 15.41 -14.69
CA SER A 193 -19.32 16.65 -14.51
C SER A 193 -19.42 17.37 -15.85
N SER A 194 -20.54 18.01 -16.12
CA SER A 194 -20.86 18.68 -17.40
C SER A 194 -19.86 19.77 -17.83
N ASP A 195 -19.12 20.35 -16.87
CA ASP A 195 -18.16 21.44 -17.13
C ASP A 195 -16.69 21.00 -16.94
N ALA A 196 -16.43 19.74 -16.50
CA ALA A 196 -15.11 19.28 -16.11
C ALA A 196 -14.66 18.04 -16.89
N GLU A 197 -14.93 17.98 -18.21
CA GLU A 197 -14.53 16.84 -19.06
C GLU A 197 -13.01 16.52 -19.03
N ARG A 198 -12.19 17.40 -18.44
CA ARG A 198 -10.73 17.26 -18.39
C ARG A 198 -10.16 17.13 -16.96
N SER A 199 -10.97 17.34 -15.91
CA SER A 199 -10.48 17.31 -14.53
C SER A 199 -10.42 15.90 -13.97
N SER A 200 -9.33 15.60 -13.30
CA SER A 200 -9.12 14.35 -12.55
C SER A 200 -9.57 14.52 -11.08
N LEU A 201 -9.71 13.42 -10.36
CA LEU A 201 -10.02 13.47 -8.92
C LEU A 201 -8.92 14.22 -8.13
N VAL A 202 -7.66 14.13 -8.56
CA VAL A 202 -6.55 14.82 -7.90
C VAL A 202 -6.70 16.34 -7.96
N ASP A 203 -7.26 16.89 -9.06
CA ASP A 203 -7.46 18.32 -9.22
C ASP A 203 -8.52 18.90 -8.26
N LEU A 204 -9.36 18.05 -7.66
CA LEU A 204 -10.41 18.43 -6.71
C LEU A 204 -9.99 18.34 -5.25
N ILE A 205 -8.85 17.70 -4.97
CA ILE A 205 -8.36 17.53 -3.60
C ILE A 205 -7.56 18.77 -3.23
N ALA A 206 -8.05 19.51 -2.23
CA ALA A 206 -7.32 20.65 -1.69
C ALA A 206 -6.10 20.18 -0.90
N ASP A 207 -4.99 20.89 -1.03
CA ASP A 207 -3.85 20.75 -0.14
C ASP A 207 -4.19 21.42 1.21
N THR A 208 -4.49 20.59 2.21
CA THR A 208 -4.87 21.05 3.55
C THR A 208 -3.67 21.20 4.50
N GLU A 209 -2.51 20.66 4.13
CA GLU A 209 -1.28 20.72 4.94
C GLU A 209 -0.28 21.76 4.41
N GLY A 210 -0.43 22.18 3.17
CA GLY A 210 0.37 23.25 2.59
C GLY A 210 0.01 24.59 3.24
N ALA A 211 0.95 25.19 3.98
CA ALA A 211 0.79 26.55 4.45
C ALA A 211 0.52 27.45 3.23
N THR A 212 -0.54 28.27 3.30
CA THR A 212 -0.80 29.22 2.24
C THR A 212 0.38 30.19 2.13
N PRO A 213 0.68 30.74 0.93
CA PRO A 213 1.77 31.72 0.81
C PRO A 213 1.67 32.90 1.79
N TRP A 214 0.45 33.21 2.24
CA TRP A 214 0.17 34.24 3.23
C TRP A 214 0.55 33.81 4.65
N GLU A 215 0.29 32.56 5.03
CA GLU A 215 0.66 32.01 6.35
C GLU A 215 2.18 31.92 6.50
N VAL A 216 2.89 31.51 5.44
CA VAL A 216 4.37 31.51 5.43
C VAL A 216 4.93 32.92 5.60
N LEU A 217 4.33 33.92 4.94
CA LEU A 217 4.75 35.31 5.07
C LEU A 217 4.37 35.92 6.42
N GLU A 218 3.25 35.52 7.01
CA GLU A 218 2.82 35.98 8.34
C GLU A 218 3.70 35.40 9.44
N ASP A 219 4.10 34.14 9.39
CA ASP A 219 4.96 33.52 10.39
C ASP A 219 6.34 34.17 10.45
N ASP A 220 7.01 34.36 9.31
CA ASP A 220 8.32 35.02 9.26
C ASP A 220 8.25 36.48 9.71
N SER A 221 7.17 37.20 9.38
CA SER A 221 6.98 38.59 9.77
C SER A 221 6.61 38.70 11.27
N THR A 222 5.85 37.75 11.80
CA THR A 222 5.38 37.76 13.18
C THR A 222 6.54 37.43 14.13
N ASP A 223 7.35 36.42 13.82
CA ASP A 223 8.52 36.06 14.61
C ASP A 223 9.55 37.19 14.63
N ASN A 224 9.83 37.82 13.51
CA ASN A 224 10.70 38.98 13.43
C ASN A 224 10.15 40.19 14.23
N MET A 225 8.83 40.42 14.18
CA MET A 225 8.19 41.49 14.97
C MET A 225 8.21 41.23 16.47
N ILE A 226 8.01 39.97 16.88
CA ILE A 226 8.11 39.56 18.28
C ILE A 226 9.54 39.73 18.76
N ALA A 227 10.53 39.28 17.98
CA ALA A 227 11.93 39.42 18.31
C ALA A 227 12.34 40.90 18.42
N ILE A 228 11.94 41.77 17.50
CA ILE A 228 12.20 43.22 17.56
C ILE A 228 11.53 43.84 18.79
N LYS A 229 10.27 43.51 19.08
CA LYS A 229 9.57 44.03 20.28
C LYS A 229 10.22 43.62 21.58
N SER A 230 10.86 42.47 21.65
CA SER A 230 11.58 42.02 22.86
C SER A 230 12.90 42.76 23.11
N VAL A 231 13.53 43.28 22.04
CA VAL A 231 14.79 44.02 22.09
C VAL A 231 14.59 45.51 22.38
N ILE A 232 13.49 46.12 21.95
CA ILE A 232 13.21 47.56 22.13
C ILE A 232 13.27 48.02 23.59
N PRO A 233 12.72 47.30 24.61
CA PRO A 233 12.82 47.69 26.02
C PRO A 233 14.24 47.78 26.56
N GLN A 234 15.18 47.09 25.93
CA GLN A 234 16.59 46.99 26.33
C GLN A 234 17.46 48.13 25.76
N LEU A 235 16.89 48.99 24.90
CA LEU A 235 17.60 50.15 24.36
C LEU A 235 17.67 51.30 25.37
N PRO A 236 18.68 52.18 25.24
CA PRO A 236 18.73 53.40 26.04
C PRO A 236 17.49 54.27 25.82
N THR A 237 17.00 54.97 26.89
CA THR A 237 15.71 55.67 26.90
C THR A 237 15.52 56.60 25.70
N LYS A 238 16.52 57.39 25.34
CA LYS A 238 16.45 58.30 24.16
C LYS A 238 16.34 57.59 22.83
N GLN A 239 16.98 56.40 22.67
CA GLN A 239 16.90 55.62 21.44
C GLN A 239 15.53 54.93 21.36
N LYS A 240 15.00 54.43 22.47
CA LYS A 240 13.67 53.82 22.54
C LYS A 240 12.57 54.84 22.14
N GLU A 241 12.60 56.05 22.67
CA GLU A 241 11.64 57.09 22.33
C GLU A 241 11.71 57.48 20.84
N VAL A 242 12.91 57.58 20.27
CA VAL A 242 13.09 57.82 18.84
C VAL A 242 12.52 56.69 18.00
N VAL A 243 12.77 55.41 18.36
CA VAL A 243 12.22 54.26 17.61
C VAL A 243 10.71 54.26 17.71
N GLN A 244 10.12 54.52 18.90
CA GLN A 244 8.68 54.59 19.06
C GLN A 244 8.04 55.64 18.19
N LEU A 245 8.52 56.88 18.20
CA LEU A 245 7.97 57.98 17.42
C LEU A 245 8.16 57.78 15.92
N ARG A 246 9.27 57.17 15.50
CA ARG A 246 9.60 57.01 14.07
C ARG A 246 8.92 55.84 13.40
N PHE A 247 8.90 54.69 14.04
CA PHE A 247 8.47 53.41 13.45
C PHE A 247 7.08 52.96 13.89
N PHE A 248 6.63 53.37 15.08
CA PHE A 248 5.28 53.00 15.54
C PHE A 248 4.28 54.15 15.39
N ASP A 249 4.71 55.40 15.68
CA ASP A 249 3.84 56.57 15.56
C ASP A 249 3.98 57.29 14.19
N PHE A 250 4.86 56.80 13.31
CA PHE A 250 5.09 57.30 11.93
C PHE A 250 5.45 58.81 11.86
N PHE A 251 6.05 59.38 12.85
CA PHE A 251 6.47 60.79 12.86
C PHE A 251 7.68 60.96 11.92
N SER A 252 7.73 62.12 11.24
CA SER A 252 8.92 62.54 10.50
C SER A 252 10.06 62.93 11.43
N GLN A 253 11.32 62.88 10.99
CA GLN A 253 12.48 63.25 11.83
C GLN A 253 12.36 64.68 12.43
N LYS A 254 11.74 65.62 11.66
CA LYS A 254 11.47 66.99 12.14
C LYS A 254 10.41 66.99 13.24
N GLN A 255 9.36 66.21 13.13
CA GLN A 255 8.30 66.11 14.17
C GLN A 255 8.81 65.42 15.41
N ALA A 256 9.52 64.28 15.28
CA ALA A 256 10.12 63.54 16.38
C ALA A 256 11.14 64.45 17.13
N GLY A 257 11.94 65.24 16.40
CA GLY A 257 12.86 66.22 16.99
C GLY A 257 12.16 67.32 17.79
N LYS A 258 11.01 67.81 17.31
CA LYS A 258 10.19 68.77 18.08
C LYS A 258 9.62 68.18 19.36
N CYS A 259 9.13 66.93 19.32
CA CYS A 259 8.59 66.24 20.48
C CYS A 259 9.66 65.96 21.57
N LEU A 260 10.86 65.60 21.14
CA LEU A 260 11.95 65.25 22.04
C LEU A 260 12.87 66.44 22.43
N GLY A 261 12.64 67.63 21.86
CA GLY A 261 13.46 68.81 22.09
C GLY A 261 14.89 68.73 21.55
N ILE A 262 15.13 67.94 20.51
CA ILE A 262 16.45 67.69 19.91
C ILE A 262 16.44 68.04 18.41
N SER A 263 17.62 68.28 17.85
CA SER A 263 17.74 68.58 16.44
C SER A 263 17.36 67.38 15.56
N PRO A 264 16.81 67.61 14.33
CA PRO A 264 16.50 66.53 13.41
C PRO A 264 17.72 65.65 13.04
N TRP A 265 18.91 66.25 13.09
CA TRP A 265 20.17 65.52 12.84
C TRP A 265 20.49 64.57 14.03
N ALA A 266 20.26 65.01 15.27
CA ALA A 266 20.42 64.15 16.46
C ALA A 266 19.41 63.00 16.45
N VAL A 267 18.16 63.21 15.99
CA VAL A 267 17.18 62.13 15.81
C VAL A 267 17.68 61.07 14.80
N ARG A 268 18.25 61.50 13.69
CA ARG A 268 18.82 60.61 12.67
C ARG A 268 20.00 59.79 13.20
N ASP A 269 20.88 60.40 14.01
CA ASP A 269 22.02 59.69 14.62
C ASP A 269 21.57 58.67 15.67
N LEU A 270 20.58 59.03 16.49
CA LEU A 270 19.98 58.12 17.46
C LEU A 270 19.21 56.97 16.80
N GLU A 271 18.47 57.24 15.70
CA GLU A 271 17.78 56.26 14.89
C GLU A 271 18.77 55.22 14.34
N ARG A 272 19.88 55.69 13.74
CA ARG A 272 20.91 54.81 13.19
C ARG A 272 21.54 53.92 14.26
N LYS A 273 21.90 54.52 15.42
CA LYS A 273 22.48 53.76 16.54
C LYS A 273 21.49 52.74 17.14
N ALA A 274 20.21 53.08 17.21
CA ALA A 274 19.18 52.16 17.66
C ALA A 274 19.01 50.96 16.73
N ILE A 275 18.95 51.21 15.42
CA ILE A 275 18.84 50.14 14.40
C ILE A 275 20.08 49.23 14.47
N GLU A 276 21.27 49.78 14.56
CA GLU A 276 22.49 49.00 14.66
C GLU A 276 22.53 48.11 15.94
N GLN A 277 22.10 48.68 17.08
CA GLN A 277 21.99 47.91 18.33
C GLN A 277 20.92 46.80 18.26
N ILE A 278 19.78 47.06 17.64
CA ILE A 278 18.73 46.04 17.41
C ILE A 278 19.30 44.93 16.56
N ARG A 279 19.99 45.24 15.44
CA ARG A 279 20.59 44.25 14.54
C ARG A 279 21.60 43.36 15.24
N ILE A 280 22.55 43.96 15.99
CA ILE A 280 23.56 43.18 16.73
C ILE A 280 22.89 42.23 17.73
N ARG A 281 21.83 42.64 18.40
CA ARG A 281 21.14 41.80 19.39
C ARG A 281 20.29 40.71 18.79
N LEU A 282 19.74 40.95 17.60
CA LEU A 282 19.00 39.92 16.81
C LEU A 282 19.94 38.89 16.20
N GLU A 283 21.19 39.27 15.88
CA GLU A 283 22.21 38.33 15.34
C GLU A 283 22.82 37.44 16.45
N VAL A 284 22.67 37.83 17.73
CA VAL A 284 23.20 37.09 18.89
C VAL A 284 22.14 36.28 19.61
N ALA A 285 20.87 36.46 19.28
CA ALA A 285 19.74 35.70 19.85
C ALA A 285 19.31 34.57 18.94
#